data_f95713775a5cad211ac61ffab036368f
#
_entry.id   f95713775a5cad211ac61ffab036368f
#
_cell.length_a   1.000
_cell.length_b   1.000
_cell.length_c   1.000
_cell.angle_alpha   90.00
_cell.angle_beta   90.00
_cell.angle_gamma   90.00
#
_symmetry.space_group_name_H-M   'P 1'
#
loop_
_entity.id
_entity.type
_entity.pdbx_description
1 polymer ?
#
loop_
_entity_poly.entity_id
_entity_poly.type
_entity_poly.pdbx_seq_one_letter_code
_entity_poly.pdbx_strand_id
1 'polypeptide(L)'
;MAASDRGLIGDEPTAAVDGTGLESRHTSRYFFKRAGRKHTSRLWTKLTVAVDTRTHFIAGATVATGPSNDSPQFPPVLAQASLVVTWDRVLADAAFDAEEHHRYAREDLGVRSTVIPLNPRGHGRKWPKTMYRRQMVKRFRKKPKGSRHRRVFGQRWQVESAFSRHKRRLGSALGGRSDASRERECQLRVLTHNLMLLAAHG
;
A
#
# COMPACT_ATOMS: atom_id res chain seq x y z
N MET A 1 9.17 -2.24 -16.95
CA MET A 1 9.77 -1.87 -18.24
C MET A 1 9.04 -0.69 -18.86
N ALA A 2 7.84 -0.79 -19.44
CA ALA A 2 7.22 0.32 -20.19
C ALA A 2 7.10 1.69 -19.47
N ALA A 3 6.88 1.73 -18.16
CA ALA A 3 6.78 2.98 -17.39
C ALA A 3 8.16 3.64 -17.15
N SER A 4 9.19 2.84 -16.95
CA SER A 4 10.58 3.33 -16.81
C SER A 4 11.13 3.82 -18.15
N ASP A 5 10.88 3.05 -19.22
CA ASP A 5 11.35 3.37 -20.58
C ASP A 5 10.73 4.66 -21.11
N ARG A 6 9.53 5.02 -20.63
CA ARG A 6 8.87 6.29 -20.97
C ARG A 6 9.20 7.45 -20.02
N GLY A 7 10.17 7.29 -19.10
CA GLY A 7 10.57 8.32 -18.15
C GLY A 7 9.50 8.67 -17.11
N LEU A 8 8.47 7.83 -16.95
CA LEU A 8 7.41 8.04 -15.95
C LEU A 8 7.95 7.86 -14.52
N ILE A 9 8.89 6.96 -14.33
CA ILE A 9 9.56 6.73 -13.05
C ILE A 9 10.89 7.48 -13.08
N GLY A 10 11.09 8.40 -12.14
CA GLY A 10 12.31 9.23 -12.07
C GLY A 10 13.49 8.51 -11.44
N ASP A 11 14.64 9.20 -11.38
CA ASP A 11 15.94 8.65 -10.92
C ASP A 11 15.96 8.27 -9.43
N GLU A 12 15.16 8.94 -8.58
CA GLU A 12 15.04 8.62 -7.15
C GLU A 12 13.57 8.28 -6.80
N PRO A 13 13.03 7.14 -7.28
CA PRO A 13 11.61 6.84 -7.11
C PRO A 13 11.26 6.57 -5.65
N THR A 14 10.13 7.10 -5.22
CA THR A 14 9.61 6.93 -3.87
C THR A 14 8.31 6.15 -3.91
N ALA A 15 8.30 4.97 -3.30
CA ALA A 15 7.10 4.18 -3.12
C ALA A 15 6.30 4.62 -1.89
N ALA A 16 4.99 4.75 -2.02
CA ALA A 16 4.08 4.78 -0.89
C ALA A 16 3.31 3.46 -0.82
N VAL A 17 3.34 2.81 0.36
CA VAL A 17 2.65 1.54 0.62
C VAL A 17 1.46 1.79 1.53
N ASP A 18 0.30 1.32 1.12
CA ASP A 18 -0.93 1.39 1.91
C ASP A 18 -1.96 0.36 1.46
N GLY A 19 -2.98 0.11 2.30
CA GLY A 19 -4.07 -0.81 2.03
C GLY A 19 -5.43 -0.11 1.93
N THR A 20 -6.31 -0.63 1.07
CA THR A 20 -7.69 -0.15 0.99
C THR A 20 -8.67 -1.31 0.93
N GLY A 21 -9.85 -1.13 1.54
CA GLY A 21 -10.97 -2.06 1.42
C GLY A 21 -11.78 -1.82 0.14
N LEU A 22 -12.15 -2.91 -0.53
CA LEU A 22 -13.08 -2.93 -1.64
C LEU A 22 -14.29 -3.77 -1.25
N GLU A 23 -15.49 -3.22 -1.38
CA GLU A 23 -16.74 -3.89 -1.03
C GLU A 23 -17.08 -5.00 -2.03
N SER A 24 -17.82 -6.03 -1.60
CA SER A 24 -18.38 -7.03 -2.50
C SER A 24 -19.85 -6.69 -2.79
N ARG A 25 -20.24 -6.58 -4.05
CA ARG A 25 -21.61 -6.30 -4.48
C ARG A 25 -22.60 -7.44 -4.15
N HIS A 26 -22.10 -8.67 -4.01
CA HIS A 26 -22.94 -9.86 -3.93
C HIS A 26 -23.18 -10.38 -2.50
N THR A 27 -22.80 -9.64 -1.48
CA THR A 27 -23.08 -9.98 -0.08
C THR A 27 -24.48 -9.52 0.34
N SER A 28 -25.54 -10.07 -0.28
CA SER A 28 -26.90 -9.81 0.19
C SER A 28 -27.20 -10.63 1.44
N ARG A 29 -28.02 -10.06 2.35
CA ARG A 29 -28.54 -10.79 3.54
C ARG A 29 -29.25 -12.10 3.14
N TYR A 30 -29.91 -12.13 2.01
CA TYR A 30 -30.56 -13.31 1.47
C TYR A 30 -29.59 -14.44 1.16
N PHE A 31 -28.44 -14.14 0.55
CA PHE A 31 -27.39 -15.13 0.25
C PHE A 31 -26.84 -15.77 1.53
N PHE A 32 -26.57 -14.99 2.58
CA PHE A 32 -26.10 -15.53 3.86
C PHE A 32 -27.16 -16.40 4.53
N LYS A 33 -28.43 -15.97 4.53
CA LYS A 33 -29.56 -16.75 5.08
C LYS A 33 -29.70 -18.10 4.36
N ARG A 34 -29.64 -18.11 3.03
CA ARG A 34 -29.73 -19.32 2.21
C ARG A 34 -28.53 -20.25 2.37
N ALA A 35 -27.35 -19.73 2.57
CA ALA A 35 -26.12 -20.49 2.79
C ALA A 35 -25.95 -20.98 4.24
N GLY A 36 -26.93 -20.74 5.13
CA GLY A 36 -26.85 -21.12 6.55
C GLY A 36 -25.72 -20.43 7.33
N ARG A 37 -25.15 -19.37 6.79
CA ARG A 37 -24.03 -18.63 7.40
C ARG A 37 -24.55 -17.45 8.20
N LYS A 38 -24.05 -17.28 9.44
CA LYS A 38 -24.35 -16.08 10.24
C LYS A 38 -23.75 -14.87 9.55
N HIS A 39 -24.54 -13.81 9.37
CA HIS A 39 -24.10 -12.53 8.81
C HIS A 39 -23.35 -11.75 9.89
N THR A 40 -22.13 -12.18 10.23
CA THR A 40 -21.37 -11.60 11.33
C THR A 40 -20.30 -10.60 10.92
N SER A 41 -19.94 -10.52 9.65
CA SER A 41 -18.98 -9.53 9.16
C SER A 41 -19.22 -9.24 7.69
N ARG A 42 -19.11 -7.98 7.31
CA ARG A 42 -18.97 -7.61 5.90
C ARG A 42 -17.62 -8.14 5.42
N LEU A 43 -17.65 -9.24 4.67
CA LEU A 43 -16.45 -9.70 3.96
C LEU A 43 -16.11 -8.63 2.92
N TRP A 44 -14.97 -8.04 3.04
CA TRP A 44 -14.43 -7.09 2.09
C TRP A 44 -13.06 -7.57 1.63
N THR A 45 -12.72 -7.23 0.43
CA THR A 45 -11.42 -7.57 -0.14
C THR A 45 -10.45 -6.44 0.16
N LYS A 46 -9.30 -6.77 0.69
CA LYS A 46 -8.23 -5.81 1.00
C LYS A 46 -7.24 -5.81 -0.14
N LEU A 47 -7.05 -4.66 -0.76
CA LEU A 47 -6.04 -4.41 -1.77
C LEU A 47 -4.93 -3.58 -1.12
N THR A 48 -3.71 -4.13 -1.04
CA THR A 48 -2.50 -3.41 -0.61
C THR A 48 -1.65 -3.12 -1.84
N VAL A 49 -1.17 -1.89 -1.97
CA VAL A 49 -0.40 -1.45 -3.14
C VAL A 49 0.90 -0.75 -2.74
N ALA A 50 1.89 -0.82 -3.62
CA ALA A 50 3.06 0.05 -3.64
C ALA A 50 2.96 0.96 -4.87
N VAL A 51 2.86 2.27 -4.62
CA VAL A 51 2.57 3.30 -5.62
C VAL A 51 3.74 4.25 -5.72
N ASP A 52 4.18 4.60 -6.93
CA ASP A 52 5.09 5.72 -7.12
C ASP A 52 4.39 7.05 -6.76
N THR A 53 5.00 7.81 -5.83
CA THR A 53 4.38 9.02 -5.28
C THR A 53 4.26 10.16 -6.27
N ARG A 54 4.99 10.13 -7.38
CA ARG A 54 4.96 11.18 -8.41
C ARG A 54 3.89 10.92 -9.47
N THR A 55 3.81 9.70 -9.96
CA THR A 55 2.94 9.36 -11.10
C THR A 55 1.65 8.65 -10.69
N HIS A 56 1.60 8.10 -9.48
CA HIS A 56 0.55 7.19 -9.00
C HIS A 56 0.54 5.83 -9.72
N PHE A 57 1.62 5.46 -10.40
CA PHE A 57 1.78 4.14 -11.00
C PHE A 57 1.86 3.09 -9.90
N ILE A 58 1.05 2.05 -9.98
CA ILE A 58 1.03 0.94 -9.03
C ILE A 58 2.04 -0.09 -9.50
N ALA A 59 3.18 -0.18 -8.80
CA ALA A 59 4.26 -1.10 -9.14
C ALA A 59 4.11 -2.49 -8.52
N GLY A 60 3.40 -2.58 -7.38
CA GLY A 60 3.11 -3.85 -6.70
C GLY A 60 1.69 -3.82 -6.11
N ALA A 61 1.03 -4.98 -6.11
CA ALA A 61 -0.32 -5.12 -5.56
C ALA A 61 -0.53 -6.52 -4.98
N THR A 62 -1.02 -6.59 -3.76
CA THR A 62 -1.44 -7.84 -3.11
C THR A 62 -2.88 -7.76 -2.67
N VAL A 63 -3.55 -8.91 -2.68
CA VAL A 63 -4.96 -9.02 -2.32
C VAL A 63 -5.12 -9.98 -1.15
N ALA A 64 -5.91 -9.59 -0.16
CA ALA A 64 -6.23 -10.42 1.00
C ALA A 64 -7.72 -10.33 1.34
N THR A 65 -8.24 -11.32 2.04
CA THR A 65 -9.60 -11.26 2.59
C THR A 65 -9.58 -10.43 3.88
N GLY A 66 -10.43 -9.41 3.96
CA GLY A 66 -10.59 -8.60 5.17
C GLY A 66 -11.68 -9.13 6.12
N PRO A 67 -11.70 -8.68 7.36
CA PRO A 67 -10.72 -7.81 7.99
C PRO A 67 -9.40 -8.53 8.28
N SER A 68 -8.27 -7.94 7.89
CA SER A 68 -6.94 -8.48 8.13
C SER A 68 -5.95 -7.35 8.46
N ASN A 69 -4.88 -7.67 9.18
CA ASN A 69 -3.82 -6.72 9.47
C ASN A 69 -3.08 -6.33 8.17
N ASP A 70 -2.62 -5.07 8.07
CA ASP A 70 -1.87 -4.56 6.90
C ASP A 70 -0.42 -5.05 6.90
N SER A 71 0.19 -5.15 8.07
CA SER A 71 1.59 -5.44 8.27
C SER A 71 2.12 -6.65 7.47
N PRO A 72 1.44 -7.82 7.43
CA PRO A 72 1.90 -8.98 6.67
C PRO A 72 1.94 -8.77 5.14
N GLN A 73 1.25 -7.76 4.62
CA GLN A 73 1.22 -7.47 3.18
C GLN A 73 2.41 -6.63 2.72
N PHE A 74 3.20 -6.05 3.64
CA PHE A 74 4.32 -5.19 3.28
C PHE A 74 5.43 -5.91 2.50
N PRO A 75 5.97 -7.06 2.97
CA PRO A 75 7.02 -7.73 2.21
C PRO A 75 6.56 -8.18 0.81
N PRO A 76 5.42 -8.88 0.62
CA PRO A 76 5.04 -9.36 -0.69
C PRO A 76 4.70 -8.23 -1.68
N VAL A 77 4.07 -7.15 -1.25
CA VAL A 77 3.77 -6.02 -2.15
C VAL A 77 5.05 -5.29 -2.57
N LEU A 78 6.00 -5.13 -1.65
CA LEU A 78 7.26 -4.46 -1.96
C LEU A 78 8.18 -5.34 -2.81
N ALA A 79 8.18 -6.67 -2.61
CA ALA A 79 8.87 -7.62 -3.47
C ALA A 79 8.40 -7.48 -4.93
N GLN A 80 7.08 -7.49 -5.17
CA GLN A 80 6.54 -7.30 -6.51
C GLN A 80 6.93 -5.95 -7.10
N ALA A 81 6.84 -4.88 -6.33
CA ALA A 81 7.21 -3.54 -6.78
C ALA A 81 8.70 -3.43 -7.17
N SER A 82 9.56 -4.14 -6.44
CA SER A 82 11.01 -4.14 -6.66
C SER A 82 11.46 -4.98 -7.87
N LEU A 83 10.58 -5.83 -8.42
CA LEU A 83 10.85 -6.49 -9.70
C LEU A 83 10.84 -5.53 -10.90
N VAL A 84 10.16 -4.40 -10.76
CA VAL A 84 9.96 -3.44 -11.87
C VAL A 84 10.60 -2.08 -11.63
N VAL A 85 10.89 -1.71 -10.38
CA VAL A 85 11.46 -0.42 -10.00
C VAL A 85 12.49 -0.60 -8.88
N THR A 86 13.67 -0.01 -9.04
CA THR A 86 14.66 0.11 -7.95
C THR A 86 14.29 1.34 -7.11
N TRP A 87 13.77 1.13 -5.93
CA TRP A 87 13.25 2.19 -5.07
C TRP A 87 14.35 2.91 -4.29
N ASP A 88 14.36 4.22 -4.36
CA ASP A 88 15.20 5.06 -3.48
C ASP A 88 14.60 5.14 -2.07
N ARG A 89 13.28 5.25 -1.96
CA ARG A 89 12.59 5.43 -0.69
C ARG A 89 11.26 4.69 -0.63
N VAL A 90 10.94 4.20 0.57
CA VAL A 90 9.64 3.59 0.86
C VAL A 90 8.98 4.32 2.02
N LEU A 91 7.75 4.74 1.82
CA LEU A 91 6.88 5.38 2.81
C LEU A 91 5.72 4.44 3.13
N ALA A 92 5.39 4.29 4.41
CA ALA A 92 4.18 3.59 4.84
C ALA A 92 3.63 4.21 6.13
N ASP A 93 2.41 3.88 6.50
CA ASP A 93 1.83 4.36 7.74
C ASP A 93 2.30 3.55 8.96
N ALA A 94 1.83 3.94 10.15
CA ALA A 94 2.19 3.28 11.40
C ALA A 94 1.62 1.85 11.54
N ALA A 95 0.68 1.43 10.69
CA ALA A 95 0.19 0.05 10.68
C ALA A 95 1.27 -0.93 10.20
N PHE A 96 2.24 -0.43 9.43
CA PHE A 96 3.40 -1.18 8.94
C PHE A 96 4.64 -1.05 9.85
N ASP A 97 4.52 -0.48 11.06
CA ASP A 97 5.67 -0.32 11.98
C ASP A 97 6.18 -1.66 12.50
N ALA A 98 7.21 -2.18 11.87
CA ALA A 98 7.97 -3.35 12.28
C ALA A 98 9.44 -3.20 11.87
N GLU A 99 10.38 -3.63 12.73
CA GLU A 99 11.82 -3.57 12.39
C GLU A 99 12.14 -4.43 11.17
N GLU A 100 11.47 -5.58 11.05
CA GLU A 100 11.61 -6.52 9.95
C GLU A 100 11.27 -5.87 8.60
N HIS A 101 10.28 -4.98 8.57
CA HIS A 101 9.92 -4.24 7.34
C HIS A 101 11.00 -3.27 6.91
N HIS A 102 11.62 -2.58 7.87
CA HIS A 102 12.77 -1.70 7.57
C HIS A 102 13.96 -2.51 7.06
N ARG A 103 14.26 -3.66 7.71
CA ARG A 103 15.35 -4.54 7.32
C ARG A 103 15.12 -5.09 5.93
N TYR A 104 13.96 -5.70 5.70
CA TYR A 104 13.60 -6.26 4.40
C TYR A 104 13.73 -5.23 3.27
N ALA A 105 13.16 -4.04 3.44
CA ALA A 105 13.26 -3.01 2.41
C ALA A 105 14.72 -2.55 2.18
N ARG A 106 15.51 -2.36 3.25
CA ARG A 106 16.83 -1.73 3.15
C ARG A 106 17.97 -2.70 2.96
N GLU A 107 17.92 -3.86 3.59
CA GLU A 107 18.99 -4.86 3.57
C GLU A 107 18.78 -5.87 2.44
N ASP A 108 17.53 -6.33 2.21
CA ASP A 108 17.26 -7.36 1.21
C ASP A 108 16.93 -6.75 -0.17
N LEU A 109 16.21 -5.61 -0.23
CA LEU A 109 15.80 -4.97 -1.49
C LEU A 109 16.66 -3.74 -1.87
N GLY A 110 17.62 -3.34 -1.04
CA GLY A 110 18.54 -2.25 -1.34
C GLY A 110 17.92 -0.84 -1.30
N VAL A 111 16.74 -0.66 -0.71
CA VAL A 111 16.09 0.64 -0.57
C VAL A 111 16.94 1.55 0.32
N ARG A 112 17.36 2.72 -0.18
CA ARG A 112 18.21 3.64 0.58
C ARG A 112 17.56 4.15 1.86
N SER A 113 16.26 4.37 1.87
CA SER A 113 15.56 4.96 3.02
C SER A 113 14.12 4.46 3.17
N THR A 114 13.78 4.08 4.39
CA THR A 114 12.39 3.80 4.78
C THR A 114 11.88 4.86 5.76
N VAL A 115 10.63 5.28 5.63
CA VAL A 115 9.98 6.24 6.54
C VAL A 115 8.62 5.70 6.96
N ILE A 116 8.61 5.01 8.09
CA ILE A 116 7.43 4.38 8.70
C ILE A 116 7.35 4.88 10.14
N PRO A 117 6.33 5.66 10.53
CA PRO A 117 6.20 6.15 11.90
C PRO A 117 5.98 5.00 12.88
N LEU A 118 6.41 5.19 14.14
CA LEU A 118 6.09 4.22 15.18
C LEU A 118 4.59 4.13 15.44
N ASN A 119 4.11 2.90 15.59
CA ASN A 119 2.74 2.65 16.03
C ASN A 119 2.63 2.90 17.56
N PRO A 120 1.88 3.91 18.00
CA PRO A 120 1.76 4.23 19.43
C PRO A 120 0.97 3.16 20.20
N ARG A 121 0.14 2.35 19.52
CA ARG A 121 -0.71 1.33 20.16
C ARG A 121 0.03 0.05 20.51
N GLY A 122 1.09 -0.30 19.79
CA GLY A 122 1.79 -1.58 19.95
C GLY A 122 2.86 -1.63 21.01
N HIS A 123 3.46 -0.50 21.38
CA HIS A 123 4.67 -0.49 22.25
C HIS A 123 4.61 0.51 23.39
N GLY A 124 3.50 1.19 23.59
CA GLY A 124 3.37 2.20 24.64
C GLY A 124 4.39 3.34 24.50
N ARG A 125 4.78 3.96 25.62
CA ARG A 125 5.76 5.06 25.66
C ARG A 125 7.22 4.59 25.70
N LYS A 126 7.49 3.28 25.59
CA LYS A 126 8.85 2.74 25.69
C LYS A 126 9.65 3.05 24.43
N TRP A 127 10.91 3.44 24.63
CA TRP A 127 11.84 3.68 23.54
C TRP A 127 12.13 2.36 22.78
N PRO A 128 12.04 2.31 21.44
CA PRO A 128 12.33 1.08 20.70
C PRO A 128 13.80 0.68 20.88
N LYS A 129 14.04 -0.63 21.02
CA LYS A 129 15.40 -1.18 21.19
C LYS A 129 16.11 -1.34 19.85
N THR A 130 15.38 -1.49 18.75
CA THR A 130 15.89 -1.80 17.41
C THR A 130 16.34 -0.56 16.65
N MET A 131 17.26 -0.74 15.68
CA MET A 131 18.00 0.33 15.05
C MET A 131 17.11 1.26 14.21
N TYR A 132 16.35 0.70 13.27
CA TYR A 132 15.56 1.49 12.32
C TYR A 132 14.39 2.19 13.00
N ARG A 133 13.70 1.51 13.90
CA ARG A 133 12.62 2.12 14.69
C ARG A 133 13.13 3.23 15.59
N ARG A 134 14.35 3.12 16.17
CA ARG A 134 15.01 4.23 16.89
C ARG A 134 15.28 5.43 15.97
N GLN A 135 15.70 5.18 14.73
CA GLN A 135 15.88 6.25 13.74
C GLN A 135 14.55 6.97 13.45
N MET A 136 13.43 6.23 13.36
CA MET A 136 12.11 6.84 13.17
C MET A 136 11.70 7.73 14.33
N VAL A 137 11.94 7.32 15.59
CA VAL A 137 11.72 8.20 16.74
C VAL A 137 12.52 9.49 16.61
N LYS A 138 13.82 9.40 16.29
CA LYS A 138 14.67 10.59 16.10
C LYS A 138 14.16 11.49 14.95
N ARG A 139 13.63 10.89 13.88
CA ARG A 139 13.10 11.63 12.72
C ARG A 139 11.81 12.36 13.04
N PHE A 140 10.88 11.75 13.78
CA PHE A 140 9.54 12.31 14.02
C PHE A 140 9.42 13.13 15.30
N ARG A 141 10.14 12.77 16.39
CA ARG A 141 9.94 13.35 17.71
C ARG A 141 10.55 14.75 17.90
N LYS A 142 11.65 15.09 17.21
CA LYS A 142 12.42 16.32 17.43
C LYS A 142 12.35 17.34 16.29
N LYS A 143 11.47 17.15 15.30
CA LYS A 143 11.49 18.00 14.12
C LYS A 143 10.26 18.90 14.05
N PRO A 144 10.41 20.20 13.81
CA PRO A 144 9.28 21.14 13.66
C PRO A 144 8.37 20.74 12.49
N LYS A 145 7.10 21.20 12.57
CA LYS A 145 6.18 21.14 11.44
C LYS A 145 6.84 21.82 10.23
N GLY A 146 6.79 21.18 9.04
CA GLY A 146 7.45 21.73 7.82
C GLY A 146 8.91 21.29 7.60
N SER A 147 9.53 20.52 8.51
CA SER A 147 10.86 19.98 8.28
C SER A 147 10.88 19.08 7.02
N ARG A 148 12.06 18.97 6.35
CA ARG A 148 12.26 18.10 5.18
C ARG A 148 11.72 16.68 5.39
N HIS A 149 11.91 16.11 6.58
CA HIS A 149 11.44 14.76 6.89
C HIS A 149 9.91 14.65 6.95
N ARG A 150 9.22 15.67 7.47
CA ARG A 150 7.75 15.70 7.47
C ARG A 150 7.19 15.92 6.07
N ARG A 151 7.85 16.74 5.25
CA ARG A 151 7.48 16.92 3.83
C ARG A 151 7.65 15.63 3.04
N VAL A 152 8.77 14.90 3.25
CA VAL A 152 8.97 13.60 2.62
C VAL A 152 7.88 12.61 3.04
N PHE A 153 7.61 12.48 4.35
CA PHE A 153 6.55 11.59 4.82
C PHE A 153 5.16 12.03 4.33
N GLY A 154 4.95 13.32 4.17
CA GLY A 154 3.71 13.87 3.60
C GLY A 154 3.40 13.32 2.21
N GLN A 155 4.39 12.91 1.42
CA GLN A 155 4.15 12.28 0.11
C GLN A 155 3.41 10.93 0.21
N ARG A 156 3.33 10.31 1.39
CA ARG A 156 2.56 9.10 1.61
C ARG A 156 1.09 9.26 1.20
N TRP A 157 0.50 10.44 1.39
CA TRP A 157 -0.90 10.67 1.02
C TRP A 157 -1.18 10.50 -0.49
N GLN A 158 -0.14 10.44 -1.33
CA GLN A 158 -0.30 10.18 -2.76
C GLN A 158 -0.90 8.79 -3.04
N VAL A 159 -0.67 7.80 -2.15
CA VAL A 159 -1.34 6.50 -2.27
C VAL A 159 -2.86 6.63 -2.07
N GLU A 160 -3.30 7.50 -1.17
CA GLU A 160 -4.73 7.79 -0.96
C GLU A 160 -5.34 8.46 -2.22
N SER A 161 -4.57 9.33 -2.86
CA SER A 161 -4.95 9.95 -4.14
C SER A 161 -5.06 8.91 -5.27
N ALA A 162 -4.13 7.95 -5.32
CA ALA A 162 -4.18 6.84 -6.25
C ALA A 162 -5.42 5.95 -5.99
N PHE A 163 -5.73 5.61 -4.75
CA PHE A 163 -6.94 4.88 -4.39
C PHE A 163 -8.22 5.64 -4.74
N SER A 164 -8.26 6.94 -4.48
CA SER A 164 -9.39 7.79 -4.86
C SER A 164 -9.62 7.78 -6.38
N ARG A 165 -8.56 7.92 -7.16
CA ARG A 165 -8.62 7.82 -8.63
C ARG A 165 -9.08 6.44 -9.08
N HIS A 166 -8.49 5.39 -8.53
CA HIS A 166 -8.85 4.00 -8.81
C HIS A 166 -10.34 3.74 -8.54
N LYS A 167 -10.83 4.10 -7.35
CA LYS A 167 -12.23 3.87 -6.96
C LYS A 167 -13.22 4.72 -7.77
N ARG A 168 -12.89 5.96 -8.11
CA ARG A 168 -13.75 6.82 -8.94
C ARG A 168 -13.89 6.31 -10.37
N ARG A 169 -12.82 5.76 -10.95
CA ARG A 169 -12.83 5.31 -12.35
C ARG A 169 -13.31 3.88 -12.51
N LEU A 170 -12.97 3.00 -11.57
CA LEU A 170 -13.20 1.55 -11.67
C LEU A 170 -14.24 1.03 -10.67
N GLY A 171 -14.75 1.90 -9.80
CA GLY A 171 -15.73 1.56 -8.76
C GLY A 171 -15.10 1.08 -7.45
N SER A 172 -15.85 1.25 -6.35
CA SER A 172 -15.44 0.87 -4.99
C SER A 172 -15.85 -0.55 -4.61
N ALA A 173 -16.70 -1.22 -5.40
CA ALA A 173 -17.22 -2.54 -5.12
C ALA A 173 -16.88 -3.54 -6.22
N LEU A 174 -16.50 -4.77 -5.81
CA LEU A 174 -16.13 -5.87 -6.68
C LEU A 174 -17.36 -6.67 -7.10
N GLY A 175 -17.39 -7.11 -8.36
CA GLY A 175 -18.42 -7.98 -8.93
C GLY A 175 -18.15 -9.47 -8.72
N GLY A 176 -16.91 -9.85 -8.41
CA GLY A 176 -16.50 -11.24 -8.23
C GLY A 176 -17.23 -11.95 -7.09
N ARG A 177 -17.71 -13.18 -7.34
CA ARG A 177 -18.45 -13.98 -6.35
C ARG A 177 -17.55 -14.83 -5.45
N SER A 178 -16.41 -15.30 -5.94
CA SER A 178 -15.41 -16.06 -5.18
C SER A 178 -14.21 -15.19 -4.82
N ASP A 179 -13.39 -15.62 -3.84
CA ASP A 179 -12.16 -14.93 -3.48
C ASP A 179 -11.21 -14.85 -4.68
N ALA A 180 -11.03 -15.96 -5.41
CA ALA A 180 -10.20 -16.01 -6.61
C ALA A 180 -10.71 -15.07 -7.73
N SER A 181 -12.02 -14.89 -7.90
CA SER A 181 -12.56 -13.96 -8.90
C SER A 181 -12.39 -12.50 -8.46
N ARG A 182 -12.52 -12.21 -7.15
CA ARG A 182 -12.25 -10.88 -6.59
C ARG A 182 -10.78 -10.50 -6.68
N GLU A 183 -9.88 -11.44 -6.42
CA GLU A 183 -8.45 -11.23 -6.57
C GLU A 183 -8.10 -10.88 -8.03
N ARG A 184 -8.54 -11.69 -8.99
CA ARG A 184 -8.35 -11.40 -10.43
C ARG A 184 -8.92 -10.04 -10.82
N GLU A 185 -10.11 -9.70 -10.34
CA GLU A 185 -10.72 -8.39 -10.60
C GLU A 185 -9.87 -7.25 -10.03
N CYS A 186 -9.32 -7.39 -8.83
CA CYS A 186 -8.39 -6.40 -8.25
C CYS A 186 -7.15 -6.22 -9.14
N GLN A 187 -6.53 -7.32 -9.57
CA GLN A 187 -5.34 -7.26 -10.43
C GLN A 187 -5.64 -6.63 -11.80
N LEU A 188 -6.76 -6.97 -12.42
CA LEU A 188 -7.21 -6.34 -13.67
C LEU A 188 -7.47 -4.84 -13.50
N ARG A 189 -8.06 -4.43 -12.37
CA ARG A 189 -8.28 -3.00 -12.07
C ARG A 189 -6.96 -2.26 -11.85
N VAL A 190 -5.97 -2.87 -11.21
CA VAL A 190 -4.61 -2.31 -11.09
C VAL A 190 -3.97 -2.13 -12.46
N LEU A 191 -4.04 -3.16 -13.31
CA LEU A 191 -3.55 -3.07 -14.69
C LEU A 191 -4.26 -1.96 -15.47
N THR A 192 -5.59 -1.91 -15.41
CA THR A 192 -6.38 -0.86 -16.07
C THR A 192 -6.00 0.53 -15.59
N HIS A 193 -5.82 0.72 -14.26
CA HIS A 193 -5.36 1.98 -13.69
C HIS A 193 -4.02 2.41 -14.29
N ASN A 194 -3.06 1.50 -14.36
CA ASN A 194 -1.74 1.78 -14.93
C ASN A 194 -1.80 2.09 -16.43
N LEU A 195 -2.61 1.35 -17.21
CA LEU A 195 -2.82 1.63 -18.63
C LEU A 195 -3.45 3.01 -18.86
N MET A 196 -4.40 3.42 -18.01
CA MET A 196 -5.00 4.76 -18.09
C MET A 196 -3.99 5.87 -17.78
N LEU A 197 -3.02 5.61 -16.90
CA LEU A 197 -1.92 6.55 -16.63
C LEU A 197 -0.98 6.63 -17.84
N LEU A 198 -0.60 5.50 -18.41
CA LEU A 198 0.26 5.46 -19.60
C LEU A 198 -0.38 6.17 -20.80
N ALA A 199 -1.68 5.99 -21.00
CA ALA A 199 -2.42 6.65 -22.07
C ALA A 199 -2.54 8.18 -21.88
N ALA A 200 -2.54 8.65 -20.62
CA ALA A 200 -2.60 10.08 -20.32
C ALA A 200 -1.25 10.81 -20.44
N HIS A 201 -0.15 10.08 -20.54
CA HIS A 201 1.22 10.61 -20.66
C HIS A 201 1.86 10.33 -22.03
N GLY A 202 1.15 9.71 -22.96
CA GLY A 202 1.54 9.55 -24.36
C GLY A 202 0.81 10.52 -25.24
#